data_5d6e22271067a6de42c53852e76cd73e
#
_entry.id   5d6e22271067a6de42c53852e76cd73e
#
_cell.length_a   1.000
_cell.length_b   1.000
_cell.length_c   1.000
_cell.angle_alpha   90.00
_cell.angle_beta   90.00
_cell.angle_gamma   90.00
#
_symmetry.space_group_name_H-M   'P 1'
#
loop_
_entity.id
_entity.type
_entity.pdbx_description
1 polymer ?
#
loop_
_entity_poly.entity_id
_entity_poly.type
_entity_poly.pdbx_seq_one_letter_code
_entity_poly.pdbx_strand_id
1 'polypeptide(L)'
;MSPLKLRALVSTVKVLPPKVALDRLSLSKTRSAKFLYKALKSAVDNGKIAQGFDVSKAHIKTLKVDEGPVLKRFRAGSKGMAKPYVRKSSHITVVIEQKEVVKEKKVKASRKKSEVKSVTKK
;
A
#
# COMPACT_ATOMS: atom_id res chain seq x y z
N MET A 1 8.68 -14.19 -6.93
CA MET A 1 7.33 -14.58 -7.41
C MET A 1 7.02 -13.79 -8.67
N SER A 2 6.14 -14.28 -9.59
CA SER A 2 5.81 -13.54 -10.82
C SER A 2 5.05 -12.26 -10.49
N PRO A 3 5.37 -11.11 -11.11
CA PRO A 3 4.72 -9.82 -10.84
C PRO A 3 3.22 -9.82 -11.16
N LEU A 4 2.80 -10.51 -12.20
CA LEU A 4 1.38 -10.64 -12.58
C LEU A 4 0.51 -11.17 -11.42
N LYS A 5 0.98 -12.20 -10.70
CA LYS A 5 0.24 -12.80 -9.58
C LYS A 5 0.15 -11.87 -8.37
N LEU A 6 1.09 -10.96 -8.20
CA LEU A 6 1.05 -9.94 -7.14
C LEU A 6 0.17 -8.75 -7.53
N ARG A 7 0.30 -8.26 -8.78
CA ARG A 7 -0.48 -7.11 -9.28
C ARG A 7 -1.98 -7.31 -9.18
N ALA A 8 -2.47 -8.53 -9.39
CA ALA A 8 -3.89 -8.86 -9.24
C ALA A 8 -4.45 -8.54 -7.84
N LEU A 9 -3.65 -8.69 -6.78
CA LEU A 9 -4.06 -8.36 -5.40
C LEU A 9 -3.79 -6.90 -5.03
N VAL A 10 -2.79 -6.28 -5.65
CA VAL A 10 -2.40 -4.89 -5.36
C VAL A 10 -3.53 -3.92 -5.63
N SER A 11 -4.27 -4.07 -6.73
CA SER A 11 -5.40 -3.20 -7.08
C SER A 11 -6.48 -3.18 -5.99
N THR A 12 -6.77 -4.33 -5.39
CA THR A 12 -7.76 -4.47 -4.32
C THR A 12 -7.27 -3.90 -2.98
N VAL A 13 -5.97 -4.07 -2.68
CA VAL A 13 -5.38 -3.71 -1.39
C VAL A 13 -5.04 -2.22 -1.30
N LYS A 14 -4.62 -1.60 -2.41
CA LYS A 14 -4.16 -0.21 -2.46
C LYS A 14 -5.20 0.81 -1.98
N VAL A 15 -6.48 0.52 -2.17
CA VAL A 15 -7.59 1.43 -1.80
C VAL A 15 -7.93 1.37 -0.31
N LEU A 16 -7.51 0.31 0.38
CA LEU A 16 -7.88 0.06 1.77
C LEU A 16 -6.94 0.74 2.75
N PRO A 17 -7.42 1.12 3.95
CA PRO A 17 -6.54 1.54 5.03
C PRO A 17 -5.61 0.38 5.45
N PRO A 18 -4.37 0.67 5.91
CA PRO A 18 -3.35 -0.36 6.19
C PRO A 18 -3.82 -1.46 7.14
N LYS A 19 -4.61 -1.14 8.16
CA LYS A 19 -5.15 -2.10 9.12
C LYS A 19 -6.06 -3.12 8.43
N VAL A 20 -7.07 -2.64 7.70
CA VAL A 20 -8.03 -3.49 6.98
C VAL A 20 -7.34 -4.28 5.85
N ALA A 21 -6.33 -3.67 5.21
CA ALA A 21 -5.52 -4.34 4.20
C ALA A 21 -4.75 -5.55 4.77
N LEU A 22 -4.17 -5.40 5.96
CA LEU A 22 -3.49 -6.50 6.66
C LEU A 22 -4.46 -7.62 7.04
N ASP A 23 -5.64 -7.28 7.59
CA ASP A 23 -6.65 -8.27 7.97
C ASP A 23 -7.12 -9.06 6.75
N ARG A 24 -7.40 -8.37 5.64
CA ARG A 24 -7.84 -9.01 4.39
C ARG A 24 -6.77 -9.91 3.78
N LEU A 25 -5.51 -9.49 3.82
CA LEU A 25 -4.39 -10.30 3.33
C LEU A 25 -4.12 -11.52 4.22
N SER A 26 -4.32 -11.42 5.54
CA SER A 26 -4.15 -12.54 6.48
C SER A 26 -5.15 -13.66 6.24
N LEU A 27 -6.40 -13.30 5.92
CA LEU A 27 -7.47 -14.26 5.60
C LEU A 27 -7.28 -14.95 4.24
N SER A 28 -6.51 -14.32 3.33
CA SER A 28 -6.29 -14.86 1.99
C SER A 28 -5.35 -16.07 2.02
N LYS A 29 -5.80 -17.23 1.56
CA LYS A 29 -4.99 -18.47 1.48
C LYS A 29 -3.92 -18.42 0.37
N THR A 30 -3.89 -17.40 -0.47
CA THR A 30 -2.98 -17.32 -1.62
C THR A 30 -1.54 -17.03 -1.21
N ARG A 31 -0.59 -17.66 -1.91
CA ARG A 31 0.84 -17.41 -1.67
C ARG A 31 1.22 -15.93 -1.93
N SER A 32 0.56 -15.28 -2.89
CA SER A 32 0.77 -13.85 -3.23
C SER A 32 0.41 -12.94 -2.05
N ALA A 33 -0.71 -13.23 -1.36
CA ALA A 33 -1.15 -12.47 -0.20
C ALA A 33 -0.14 -12.53 0.95
N LYS A 34 0.48 -13.69 1.19
CA LYS A 34 1.51 -13.84 2.23
C LYS A 34 2.72 -12.94 2.00
N PHE A 35 3.16 -12.76 0.75
CA PHE A 35 4.28 -11.85 0.43
C PHE A 35 3.89 -10.38 0.60
N LEU A 36 2.69 -9.98 0.12
CA LEU A 36 2.18 -8.63 0.30
C LEU A 36 1.93 -8.30 1.78
N TYR A 37 1.40 -9.25 2.53
CA TYR A 37 1.21 -9.11 3.98
C TYR A 37 2.53 -8.81 4.71
N LYS A 38 3.59 -9.59 4.43
CA LYS A 38 4.91 -9.37 5.05
C LYS A 38 5.47 -7.99 4.71
N ALA A 39 5.39 -7.57 3.45
CA ALA A 39 5.88 -6.26 3.01
C ALA A 39 5.09 -5.11 3.66
N LEU A 40 3.76 -5.22 3.68
CA LEU A 40 2.89 -4.20 4.27
C LEU A 40 3.07 -4.12 5.80
N LYS A 41 3.16 -5.27 6.48
CA LYS A 41 3.41 -5.33 7.92
C LYS A 41 4.75 -4.69 8.28
N SER A 42 5.82 -5.02 7.55
CA SER A 42 7.14 -4.41 7.75
C SER A 42 7.10 -2.89 7.56
N ALA A 43 6.39 -2.38 6.55
CA ALA A 43 6.25 -0.94 6.33
C ALA A 43 5.48 -0.25 7.47
N VAL A 44 4.41 -0.87 7.99
CA VAL A 44 3.64 -0.36 9.13
C VAL A 44 4.49 -0.36 10.41
N ASP A 45 5.22 -1.45 10.67
CA ASP A 45 6.05 -1.56 11.87
C ASP A 45 7.23 -0.58 11.82
N ASN A 46 7.85 -0.40 10.66
CA ASN A 46 8.88 0.64 10.46
C ASN A 46 8.33 2.05 10.72
N GLY A 47 7.13 2.35 10.25
CA GLY A 47 6.50 3.65 10.50
C GLY A 47 6.23 3.90 11.99
N LYS A 48 5.77 2.88 12.74
CA LYS A 48 5.58 2.98 14.18
C LYS A 48 6.89 3.27 14.92
N ILE A 49 7.95 2.52 14.58
CA ILE A 49 9.25 2.61 15.27
C ILE A 49 9.96 3.92 14.92
N ALA A 50 10.01 4.28 13.62
CA ALA A 50 10.79 5.43 13.16
C ALA A 50 10.10 6.77 13.38
N GLN A 51 8.77 6.83 13.30
CA GLN A 51 8.00 8.07 13.31
C GLN A 51 6.89 8.10 14.36
N GLY A 52 6.67 7.02 15.10
CA GLY A 52 5.65 6.92 16.15
C GLY A 52 4.22 7.18 15.64
N PHE A 53 3.93 6.92 14.36
CA PHE A 53 2.65 7.27 13.80
C PHE A 53 1.52 6.28 14.13
N ASP A 54 0.30 6.80 14.22
CA ASP A 54 -0.90 6.02 14.44
C ASP A 54 -1.34 5.29 13.17
N VAL A 55 -1.41 3.97 13.21
CA VAL A 55 -1.86 3.13 12.08
C VAL A 55 -3.28 3.45 11.65
N SER A 56 -4.13 3.93 12.57
CA SER A 56 -5.51 4.30 12.27
C SER A 56 -5.63 5.52 11.36
N LYS A 57 -4.63 6.42 11.37
CA LYS A 57 -4.58 7.63 10.54
C LYS A 57 -3.73 7.43 9.29
N ALA A 58 -3.06 6.28 9.18
CA ALA A 58 -2.20 5.94 8.08
C ALA A 58 -3.00 5.56 6.83
N HIS A 59 -2.44 5.84 5.67
CA HIS A 59 -2.95 5.37 4.38
C HIS A 59 -1.81 4.91 3.48
N ILE A 60 -2.13 4.03 2.55
CA ILE A 60 -1.18 3.52 1.58
C ILE A 60 -1.08 4.55 0.45
N LYS A 61 0.03 5.30 0.39
CA LYS A 61 0.28 6.22 -0.72
C LYS A 61 0.64 5.47 -1.99
N THR A 62 1.60 4.57 -1.88
CA THR A 62 2.10 3.83 -3.03
C THR A 62 2.29 2.37 -2.66
N LEU A 63 1.71 1.51 -3.49
CA LEU A 63 1.94 0.07 -3.48
C LEU A 63 2.23 -0.35 -4.92
N LYS A 64 3.51 -0.62 -5.22
CA LYS A 64 3.98 -0.98 -6.57
C LYS A 64 4.58 -2.37 -6.56
N VAL A 65 4.47 -3.04 -7.70
CA VAL A 65 5.10 -4.33 -7.97
C VAL A 65 5.83 -4.22 -9.30
N ASP A 66 7.15 -4.13 -9.22
CA ASP A 66 8.03 -4.02 -10.36
C ASP A 66 8.62 -5.38 -10.74
N GLU A 67 9.07 -5.52 -11.98
CA GLU A 67 9.72 -6.75 -12.43
C GLU A 67 11.13 -6.81 -11.84
N GLY A 68 11.44 -7.94 -11.23
CA GLY A 68 12.76 -8.24 -10.71
C GLY A 68 13.58 -9.10 -11.69
N PRO A 69 14.76 -9.56 -11.27
CA PRO A 69 15.65 -10.37 -12.10
C PRO A 69 14.94 -11.65 -12.57
N VAL A 70 15.30 -12.03 -13.78
CA VAL A 70 14.68 -13.12 -14.50
C VAL A 70 15.68 -14.28 -14.62
N LEU A 71 15.29 -15.47 -14.16
CA LEU A 71 16.09 -16.65 -14.24
C LEU A 71 15.67 -17.50 -15.44
N LYS A 72 16.56 -17.60 -16.44
CA LYS A 72 16.35 -18.48 -17.58
C LYS A 72 16.62 -19.93 -17.17
N ARG A 73 15.73 -20.84 -17.54
CA ARG A 73 15.80 -22.27 -17.25
C ARG A 73 15.33 -23.05 -18.47
N PHE A 74 15.66 -24.31 -18.53
CA PHE A 74 15.18 -25.21 -19.57
C PHE A 74 14.59 -26.49 -18.95
N ARG A 75 13.74 -27.14 -19.68
CA ARG A 75 13.21 -28.47 -19.38
C ARG A 75 13.51 -29.36 -20.56
N ALA A 76 13.93 -30.59 -20.29
CA ALA A 76 14.07 -31.60 -21.32
C ALA A 76 12.71 -31.87 -21.98
N GLY A 77 12.69 -31.88 -23.29
CA GLY A 77 11.53 -32.23 -24.11
C GLY A 77 11.71 -33.55 -24.82
N SER A 78 10.76 -33.89 -25.71
CA SER A 78 10.88 -35.08 -26.58
C SER A 78 12.03 -34.90 -27.59
N LYS A 79 12.60 -36.02 -28.06
CA LYS A 79 13.66 -36.06 -29.09
C LYS A 79 14.92 -35.21 -28.73
N GLY A 80 15.28 -35.13 -27.45
CA GLY A 80 16.46 -34.37 -27.00
C GLY A 80 16.32 -32.84 -27.09
N MET A 81 15.15 -32.30 -27.41
CA MET A 81 14.90 -30.86 -27.49
C MET A 81 14.81 -30.23 -26.10
N ALA A 82 15.56 -29.14 -25.87
CA ALA A 82 15.44 -28.33 -24.65
C ALA A 82 14.35 -27.26 -24.84
N LYS A 83 13.34 -27.29 -23.96
CA LYS A 83 12.29 -26.25 -23.94
C LYS A 83 12.65 -25.15 -22.95
N PRO A 84 12.99 -23.93 -23.41
CA PRO A 84 13.33 -22.82 -22.53
C PRO A 84 12.09 -22.33 -21.76
N TYR A 85 12.26 -21.98 -20.49
CA TYR A 85 11.26 -21.28 -19.69
C TYR A 85 11.92 -20.26 -18.78
N VAL A 86 11.13 -19.31 -18.31
CA VAL A 86 11.59 -18.16 -17.56
C VAL A 86 10.96 -18.13 -16.17
N ARG A 87 11.76 -18.06 -15.13
CA ARG A 87 11.30 -17.86 -13.76
C ARG A 87 11.42 -16.39 -13.39
N LYS A 88 10.31 -15.66 -13.44
CA LYS A 88 10.25 -14.24 -13.09
C LYS A 88 10.22 -14.03 -11.58
N SER A 89 10.93 -13.00 -11.10
CA SER A 89 10.83 -12.46 -9.74
C SER A 89 10.22 -11.05 -9.77
N SER A 90 9.98 -10.46 -8.61
CA SER A 90 9.38 -9.13 -8.50
C SER A 90 9.88 -8.42 -7.26
N HIS A 91 9.96 -7.10 -7.33
CA HIS A 91 10.18 -6.18 -6.23
C HIS A 91 8.86 -5.58 -5.78
N ILE A 92 8.66 -5.45 -4.46
CA ILE A 92 7.48 -4.84 -3.88
C ILE A 92 7.93 -3.57 -3.16
N THR A 93 7.38 -2.43 -3.56
CA THR A 93 7.62 -1.13 -2.93
C THR A 93 6.34 -0.66 -2.24
N VAL A 94 6.45 -0.38 -0.95
CA VAL A 94 5.33 0.10 -0.12
C VAL A 94 5.70 1.43 0.49
N VAL A 95 4.87 2.45 0.27
CA VAL A 95 4.99 3.76 0.92
C VAL A 95 3.69 4.03 1.67
N ILE A 96 3.82 4.29 2.96
CA ILE A 96 2.71 4.61 3.85
C ILE A 96 2.89 6.06 4.32
N GLU A 97 1.83 6.83 4.30
CA GLU A 97 1.79 8.20 4.81
C GLU A 97 0.72 8.34 5.89
N GLN A 98 0.98 9.19 6.87
CA GLN A 98 -0.04 9.64 7.80
C GLN A 98 -0.64 10.93 7.26
N LYS A 99 -1.95 10.98 7.06
CA LYS A 99 -2.65 12.24 6.82
C LYS A 99 -2.73 12.98 8.14
N GLU A 100 -2.00 14.06 8.28
CA GLU A 100 -2.31 15.06 9.29
C GLU A 100 -3.68 15.64 8.92
N VAL A 101 -4.66 15.38 9.77
CA VAL A 101 -5.96 16.07 9.67
C VAL A 101 -5.70 17.50 10.12
N VAL A 102 -5.26 18.34 9.18
CA VAL A 102 -5.19 19.78 9.40
C VAL A 102 -6.59 20.23 9.79
N LYS A 103 -6.74 20.68 11.03
CA LYS A 103 -7.99 21.18 11.59
C LYS A 103 -8.32 22.56 10.98
N GLU A 104 -8.48 22.64 9.67
CA GLU A 104 -8.84 23.88 8.96
C GLU A 104 -10.31 24.31 9.19
N LYS A 105 -11.11 23.51 9.89
CA LYS A 105 -12.53 23.83 10.10
C LYS A 105 -12.82 24.81 11.24
N LYS A 106 -11.85 25.19 12.09
CA LYS A 106 -12.12 26.14 13.19
C LYS A 106 -11.82 27.61 12.88
N VAL A 107 -11.06 27.91 11.83
CA VAL A 107 -10.69 29.30 11.49
C VAL A 107 -11.78 30.02 10.69
N LYS A 108 -12.57 29.30 9.87
CA LYS A 108 -13.66 29.92 9.09
C LYS A 108 -14.93 30.22 9.92
N ALA A 109 -15.13 29.55 11.05
CA ALA A 109 -16.30 29.82 11.92
C ALA A 109 -16.08 31.04 12.84
N SER A 110 -14.84 31.34 13.22
CA SER A 110 -14.52 32.51 14.04
C SER A 110 -14.52 33.83 13.25
N ARG A 111 -14.14 33.79 11.95
CA ARG A 111 -14.22 35.00 11.10
C ARG A 111 -15.66 35.41 10.79
N LYS A 112 -16.57 34.45 10.59
CA LYS A 112 -17.99 34.77 10.31
C LYS A 112 -18.75 35.31 11.53
N LYS A 113 -18.25 35.07 12.76
CA LYS A 113 -18.88 35.54 14.01
C LYS A 113 -18.43 36.95 14.40
N SER A 114 -17.30 37.43 13.90
CA SER A 114 -16.80 38.80 14.11
C SER A 114 -17.40 39.81 13.12
N GLU A 115 -17.71 39.38 11.89
CA GLU A 115 -18.33 40.29 10.89
C GLU A 115 -19.83 40.58 11.19
N VAL A 116 -20.55 39.61 11.78
CA VAL A 116 -21.98 39.80 12.13
C VAL A 116 -22.17 40.72 13.35
N LYS A 117 -21.16 40.88 14.23
CA LYS A 117 -21.22 41.79 15.38
C LYS A 117 -20.89 43.24 15.08
N SER A 118 -20.32 43.53 13.92
CA SER A 118 -20.00 44.92 13.53
C SER A 118 -21.09 45.62 12.72
N VAL A 119 -22.10 44.89 12.24
CA VAL A 119 -23.20 45.44 11.43
C VAL A 119 -24.44 45.81 12.25
N THR A 120 -24.53 45.40 13.54
CA THR A 120 -25.70 45.67 14.39
C THR A 120 -25.49 46.83 15.37
N LYS A 121 -24.50 47.68 15.14
CA LYS A 121 -24.27 48.92 15.93
C LYS A 121 -24.09 50.11 15.01
N LYS A 122 -25.17 50.48 14.31
CA LYS A 122 -25.35 51.78 13.72
C LYS A 122 -26.84 52.12 13.76
#